data_c3ab85a1a77a87bad86c737a664a175b
#
_entry.id   c3ab85a1a77a87bad86c737a664a175b
#
_cell.length_a   1.000
_cell.length_b   1.000
_cell.length_c   1.000
_cell.angle_alpha   90.00
_cell.angle_beta   90.00
_cell.angle_gamma   90.00
#
_symmetry.space_group_name_H-M   'P 1'
#
loop_
_entity.id
_entity.type
_entity.pdbx_description
1 polymer ?
#
loop_
_entity_poly.entity_id
_entity_poly.type
_entity_poly.pdbx_seq_one_letter_code
_entity_poly.pdbx_strand_id
1 'polypeptide(L)'
;MALDINGIAKRVENLKHLNAERDARMATLLAVRKGKMGEVFSDFFPEGASTPMVANFIDVAARDLAEVLAPLPSFNCSTTNVNSDRARTFADKRGMIANNYVYASRLQSQMYWGSDWYFSYGFLPIHVEPDFDTNLPRIRVEDPMGAYPEFDRFGRCVAYAKRYKKTVAELVNEYPEYSGAILGNLGMNQGNVEIEVVRYMDKNISVMYLPTRNNLVLSWVKNVMGKMMVKVARRPGIDNEARGQFDDVLYVQLARARFANLAMEAAEKSIQAPMIVPHDVMDLPMGPDAIIRTVEPQGVGRLKLDIPAGTFQEQAALQSELRLGARYPEGRTGNIDASIITGQGVQALLGAFDSQIKAGQTILSEVFEEVLGLCFEMDEKLFNQKKNVRGIAQGSPYELEYLPSKDIKGDTSIEVRYGLMAGLDPSRALIFSLQALGADLVSKDFIRRELPWSINTSLEEQRIEIEKMRDNLSAAITATAQAIPAMAAQGQDPSALIKNIAEVIDRRRKGDSIENAALAVFTPQTPAQPAQGQPEMAPPGTQGPVETPPSPVAPGQPSGGAPQQAPMDLGTILAGLGG
;
A
#
# COMPACT_ATOMS: atom_id res chain seq x y z
N MET A 1 4.74 2.32 38.38
CA MET A 1 6.18 2.22 38.67
C MET A 1 6.91 2.37 37.34
N ALA A 2 7.85 3.32 37.28
CA ALA A 2 8.77 3.37 36.13
C ALA A 2 9.66 2.11 36.20
N LEU A 3 9.73 1.34 35.12
CA LEU A 3 10.61 0.19 35.00
C LEU A 3 12.05 0.70 34.95
N ASP A 4 12.94 0.15 35.77
CA ASP A 4 14.38 0.33 35.60
C ASP A 4 14.91 -0.53 34.44
N ILE A 5 16.16 -0.36 34.06
CA ILE A 5 16.75 -1.12 32.93
C ILE A 5 16.69 -2.64 33.14
N ASN A 6 16.87 -3.09 34.39
CA ASN A 6 16.81 -4.53 34.68
C ASN A 6 15.39 -5.08 34.58
N GLY A 7 14.40 -4.30 35.02
CA GLY A 7 12.99 -4.62 34.82
C GLY A 7 12.60 -4.71 33.35
N ILE A 8 13.10 -3.79 32.52
CA ILE A 8 12.91 -3.80 31.07
C ILE A 8 13.57 -5.02 30.44
N ALA A 9 14.83 -5.28 30.77
CA ALA A 9 15.57 -6.43 30.23
C ALA A 9 14.87 -7.76 30.57
N LYS A 10 14.42 -7.92 31.81
CA LYS A 10 13.65 -9.09 32.24
C LYS A 10 12.32 -9.24 31.46
N ARG A 11 11.60 -8.13 31.24
CA ARG A 11 10.38 -8.13 30.45
C ARG A 11 10.62 -8.54 29.01
N VAL A 12 11.67 -8.02 28.37
CA VAL A 12 12.06 -8.37 27.01
C VAL A 12 12.43 -9.85 26.89
N GLU A 13 13.18 -10.38 27.87
CA GLU A 13 13.55 -11.80 27.86
C GLU A 13 12.33 -12.71 28.05
N ASN A 14 11.38 -12.32 28.90
CA ASN A 14 10.10 -13.04 29.03
C ASN A 14 9.30 -13.02 27.71
N LEU A 15 9.23 -11.86 27.02
CA LEU A 15 8.54 -11.76 25.72
C LEU A 15 9.22 -12.63 24.67
N LYS A 16 10.54 -12.71 24.63
CA LYS A 16 11.28 -13.61 23.77
C LYS A 16 10.95 -15.08 24.06
N HIS A 17 10.94 -15.44 25.34
CA HIS A 17 10.62 -16.82 25.74
C HIS A 17 9.19 -17.22 25.32
N LEU A 18 8.22 -16.34 25.54
CA LEU A 18 6.81 -16.58 25.15
C LEU A 18 6.64 -16.72 23.63
N ASN A 19 7.51 -16.11 22.83
CA ASN A 19 7.45 -16.16 21.37
C ASN A 19 8.49 -17.09 20.74
N ALA A 20 9.12 -17.97 21.51
CA ALA A 20 10.22 -18.81 21.03
C ALA A 20 9.82 -19.74 19.87
N GLU A 21 8.61 -20.34 19.95
CA GLU A 21 8.09 -21.21 18.89
C GLU A 21 7.82 -20.43 17.60
N ARG A 22 7.23 -19.24 17.70
CA ARG A 22 7.02 -18.33 16.57
C ARG A 22 8.35 -17.97 15.92
N ASP A 23 9.34 -17.57 16.70
CA ASP A 23 10.66 -17.17 16.20
C ASP A 23 11.36 -18.34 15.49
N ALA A 24 11.24 -19.55 16.01
CA ALA A 24 11.77 -20.76 15.37
C ALA A 24 11.09 -21.01 14.01
N ARG A 25 9.76 -20.88 13.91
CA ARG A 25 9.04 -21.00 12.63
C ARG A 25 9.47 -19.93 11.63
N MET A 26 9.57 -18.68 12.07
CA MET A 26 10.01 -17.58 11.20
C MET A 26 11.44 -17.79 10.68
N ALA A 27 12.36 -18.25 11.53
CA ALA A 27 13.73 -18.57 11.15
C ALA A 27 13.78 -19.72 10.14
N THR A 28 13.00 -20.77 10.36
CA THR A 28 12.86 -21.91 9.47
C THR A 28 12.32 -21.50 8.09
N LEU A 29 11.24 -20.70 8.06
CA LEU A 29 10.67 -20.18 6.83
C LEU A 29 11.70 -19.34 6.05
N LEU A 30 12.42 -18.45 6.74
CA LEU A 30 13.47 -17.64 6.12
C LEU A 30 14.58 -18.50 5.51
N ALA A 31 15.01 -19.55 6.20
CA ALA A 31 16.03 -20.46 5.70
C ALA A 31 15.56 -21.24 4.45
N VAL A 32 14.31 -21.71 4.46
CA VAL A 32 13.70 -22.37 3.29
C VAL A 32 13.63 -21.39 2.11
N ARG A 33 13.19 -20.15 2.32
CA ARG A 33 13.13 -19.14 1.27
C ARG A 33 14.51 -18.79 0.71
N LYS A 34 15.54 -18.76 1.54
CA LYS A 34 16.95 -18.59 1.12
C LYS A 34 17.56 -19.82 0.43
N GLY A 35 16.81 -20.89 0.26
CA GLY A 35 17.31 -22.13 -0.35
C GLY A 35 18.21 -22.98 0.57
N LYS A 36 18.28 -22.66 1.87
CA LYS A 36 19.11 -23.36 2.86
C LYS A 36 18.37 -24.52 3.54
N MET A 37 17.60 -25.27 2.77
CA MET A 37 16.78 -26.38 3.29
C MET A 37 17.65 -27.48 3.93
N GLY A 38 18.79 -27.81 3.32
CA GLY A 38 19.69 -28.84 3.82
C GLY A 38 20.39 -28.46 5.14
N GLU A 39 20.66 -27.17 5.37
CA GLU A 39 21.29 -26.70 6.61
C GLU A 39 20.34 -26.78 7.82
N VAL A 40 19.03 -26.55 7.60
CA VAL A 40 18.04 -26.48 8.66
C VAL A 40 17.40 -27.84 8.95
N PHE A 41 17.32 -28.70 7.94
CA PHE A 41 16.64 -29.99 8.00
C PHE A 41 17.61 -31.12 7.63
N SER A 42 18.72 -31.24 8.38
CA SER A 42 19.72 -32.29 8.21
C SER A 42 19.15 -33.71 8.20
N ASP A 43 18.10 -33.95 8.97
CA ASP A 43 17.43 -35.25 9.01
C ASP A 43 16.71 -35.60 7.70
N PHE A 44 16.25 -34.59 6.95
CA PHE A 44 15.62 -34.77 5.64
C PHE A 44 16.65 -34.82 4.51
N PHE A 45 17.78 -34.14 4.66
CA PHE A 45 18.86 -34.07 3.68
C PHE A 45 20.17 -34.49 4.35
N PRO A 46 20.47 -35.80 4.41
CA PRO A 46 21.70 -36.28 5.03
C PRO A 46 22.95 -35.69 4.36
N GLU A 47 24.04 -35.65 5.08
CA GLU A 47 25.33 -35.18 4.58
C GLU A 47 25.71 -35.90 3.27
N GLY A 48 26.05 -35.11 2.24
CA GLY A 48 26.35 -35.62 0.90
C GLY A 48 25.15 -35.75 -0.03
N ALA A 49 23.91 -35.43 0.42
CA ALA A 49 22.78 -35.33 -0.49
C ALA A 49 22.96 -34.18 -1.46
N SER A 50 22.50 -34.36 -2.70
CA SER A 50 22.50 -33.32 -3.71
C SER A 50 21.60 -32.14 -3.28
N THR A 51 21.95 -30.93 -3.73
CA THR A 51 21.13 -29.73 -3.48
C THR A 51 19.71 -29.93 -4.02
N PRO A 52 18.66 -29.59 -3.24
CA PRO A 52 17.29 -29.75 -3.70
C PRO A 52 17.01 -29.03 -5.02
N MET A 53 16.65 -29.78 -6.06
CA MET A 53 16.37 -29.24 -7.39
C MET A 53 14.87 -29.05 -7.63
N VAL A 54 14.23 -28.29 -6.76
CA VAL A 54 12.84 -27.89 -6.93
C VAL A 54 12.71 -26.38 -6.83
N ALA A 55 11.82 -25.82 -7.63
CA ALA A 55 11.47 -24.41 -7.50
C ALA A 55 10.95 -24.13 -6.08
N ASN A 56 11.46 -23.06 -5.46
CA ASN A 56 10.99 -22.62 -4.15
C ASN A 56 9.63 -21.95 -4.29
N PHE A 57 8.59 -22.76 -4.27
CA PHE A 57 7.22 -22.29 -4.43
C PHE A 57 6.84 -21.25 -3.37
N ILE A 58 7.28 -21.44 -2.14
CA ILE A 58 6.97 -20.52 -1.03
C ILE A 58 7.52 -19.13 -1.32
N ASP A 59 8.75 -19.02 -1.82
CA ASP A 59 9.35 -17.71 -2.14
C ASP A 59 8.65 -17.04 -3.32
N VAL A 60 8.31 -17.79 -4.37
CA VAL A 60 7.58 -17.27 -5.53
C VAL A 60 6.19 -16.77 -5.12
N ALA A 61 5.44 -17.57 -4.36
CA ALA A 61 4.09 -17.21 -3.92
C ALA A 61 4.10 -16.03 -2.94
N ALA A 62 5.11 -15.95 -2.05
CA ALA A 62 5.25 -14.83 -1.11
C ALA A 62 5.50 -13.51 -1.83
N ARG A 63 6.36 -13.49 -2.85
CA ARG A 63 6.64 -12.30 -3.66
C ARG A 63 5.43 -11.86 -4.46
N ASP A 64 4.73 -12.79 -5.09
CA ASP A 64 3.52 -12.46 -5.86
C ASP A 64 2.40 -11.88 -4.97
N LEU A 65 2.17 -12.48 -3.79
CA LEU A 65 1.23 -11.92 -2.80
C LEU A 65 1.66 -10.53 -2.33
N ALA A 66 2.96 -10.34 -2.10
CA ALA A 66 3.51 -9.06 -1.69
C ALA A 66 3.32 -7.98 -2.75
N GLU A 67 3.57 -8.29 -4.02
CA GLU A 67 3.39 -7.34 -5.13
C GLU A 67 1.93 -6.89 -5.28
N VAL A 68 0.97 -7.78 -5.03
CA VAL A 68 -0.46 -7.44 -5.10
C VAL A 68 -0.92 -6.60 -3.91
N LEU A 69 -0.34 -6.79 -2.71
CA LEU A 69 -0.71 -6.03 -1.50
C LEU A 69 0.09 -4.73 -1.34
N ALA A 70 1.27 -4.63 -1.96
CA ALA A 70 2.19 -3.48 -1.80
C ALA A 70 1.64 -2.12 -2.25
N PRO A 71 0.75 -2.01 -3.27
CA PRO A 71 0.18 -0.72 -3.63
C PRO A 71 -0.47 -0.03 -2.44
N LEU A 72 -0.15 1.25 -2.25
CA LEU A 72 -0.70 2.03 -1.16
C LEU A 72 -2.18 2.35 -1.37
N PRO A 73 -2.97 2.39 -0.30
CA PRO A 73 -4.35 2.86 -0.34
C PRO A 73 -4.42 4.37 -0.63
N SER A 74 -5.61 4.86 -0.92
CA SER A 74 -5.90 6.29 -0.94
C SER A 74 -6.07 6.82 0.49
N PHE A 75 -5.50 7.99 0.75
CA PHE A 75 -5.53 8.67 2.05
C PHE A 75 -6.36 9.94 1.90
N ASN A 76 -7.57 9.94 2.42
CA ASN A 76 -8.51 11.04 2.29
C ASN A 76 -8.98 11.51 3.66
N CYS A 77 -9.07 12.82 3.85
CA CYS A 77 -9.73 13.40 5.01
C CYS A 77 -11.11 13.88 4.60
N SER A 78 -12.12 13.49 5.37
CA SER A 78 -13.49 13.95 5.16
C SER A 78 -13.86 15.02 6.18
N THR A 79 -14.90 15.79 5.88
CA THR A 79 -15.48 16.75 6.81
C THR A 79 -16.89 16.34 7.19
N THR A 80 -17.28 16.55 8.43
CA THR A 80 -18.64 16.34 8.91
C THR A 80 -19.63 17.33 8.32
N ASN A 81 -19.17 18.50 7.89
CA ASN A 81 -19.98 19.52 7.25
C ASN A 81 -19.72 19.58 5.74
N VAL A 82 -20.39 18.70 5.01
CA VAL A 82 -20.23 18.55 3.55
C VAL A 82 -20.69 19.79 2.76
N ASN A 83 -21.56 20.62 3.33
CA ASN A 83 -22.10 21.82 2.65
C ASN A 83 -21.22 23.06 2.80
N SER A 84 -20.14 22.97 3.58
CA SER A 84 -19.22 24.10 3.79
C SER A 84 -17.95 23.94 2.94
N ASP A 85 -17.79 24.80 1.94
CA ASP A 85 -16.60 24.83 1.09
C ASP A 85 -15.32 25.06 1.89
N ARG A 86 -15.39 25.87 2.94
CA ARG A 86 -14.28 26.08 3.85
C ARG A 86 -13.89 24.79 4.59
N ALA A 87 -14.87 24.00 5.04
CA ALA A 87 -14.61 22.73 5.73
C ALA A 87 -14.02 21.68 4.76
N ARG A 88 -14.51 21.65 3.50
CA ARG A 88 -13.93 20.81 2.44
C ARG A 88 -12.49 21.18 2.18
N THR A 89 -12.17 22.46 1.98
CA THR A 89 -10.80 22.94 1.74
C THR A 89 -9.85 22.56 2.87
N PHE A 90 -10.30 22.61 4.14
CA PHE A 90 -9.50 22.16 5.28
C PHE A 90 -9.29 20.64 5.28
N ALA A 91 -10.30 19.85 4.94
CA ALA A 91 -10.17 18.40 4.84
C ALA A 91 -9.19 18.01 3.72
N ASP A 92 -9.32 18.62 2.54
CA ASP A 92 -8.42 18.42 1.40
C ASP A 92 -6.97 18.77 1.78
N LYS A 93 -6.77 19.88 2.48
CA LYS A 93 -5.45 20.29 2.96
C LYS A 93 -4.86 19.27 3.92
N ARG A 94 -5.65 18.71 4.85
CA ARG A 94 -5.19 17.61 5.73
C ARG A 94 -4.85 16.36 4.92
N GLY A 95 -5.64 16.01 3.92
CA GLY A 95 -5.32 14.92 2.99
C GLY A 95 -3.98 15.13 2.29
N MET A 96 -3.69 16.34 1.84
CA MET A 96 -2.38 16.67 1.24
C MET A 96 -1.24 16.55 2.27
N ILE A 97 -1.44 16.96 3.51
CA ILE A 97 -0.46 16.82 4.60
C ILE A 97 -0.18 15.33 4.87
N ALA A 98 -1.22 14.49 4.95
CA ALA A 98 -1.07 13.04 5.12
C ALA A 98 -0.28 12.41 3.97
N ASN A 99 -0.62 12.74 2.73
CA ASN A 99 0.11 12.28 1.56
C ASN A 99 1.58 12.73 1.57
N ASN A 100 1.87 13.91 2.12
CA ASN A 100 3.25 14.37 2.30
C ASN A 100 4.03 13.49 3.30
N TYR A 101 3.43 13.07 4.42
CA TYR A 101 4.10 12.14 5.35
C TYR A 101 4.41 10.80 4.67
N VAL A 102 3.48 10.27 3.90
CA VAL A 102 3.64 9.03 3.13
C VAL A 102 4.78 9.16 2.11
N TYR A 103 4.79 10.24 1.35
CA TYR A 103 5.82 10.52 0.35
C TYR A 103 7.20 10.75 0.99
N ALA A 104 7.28 11.62 2.00
CA ALA A 104 8.50 11.91 2.73
C ALA A 104 9.12 10.66 3.37
N SER A 105 8.28 9.72 3.84
CA SER A 105 8.69 8.43 4.39
C SER A 105 9.06 7.39 3.33
N ARG A 106 8.84 7.64 2.05
CA ARG A 106 8.99 6.65 0.96
C ARG A 106 8.24 5.35 1.25
N LEU A 107 7.01 5.48 1.78
CA LEU A 107 6.25 4.34 2.29
C LEU A 107 5.96 3.31 1.19
N GLN A 108 5.73 3.73 -0.06
CA GLN A 108 5.50 2.83 -1.19
C GLN A 108 6.64 1.81 -1.36
N SER A 109 7.89 2.27 -1.28
CA SER A 109 9.04 1.37 -1.41
C SER A 109 9.17 0.42 -0.22
N GLN A 110 8.81 0.88 0.98
CA GLN A 110 8.84 0.05 2.19
C GLN A 110 7.74 -1.01 2.16
N MET A 111 6.59 -0.73 1.55
CA MET A 111 5.46 -1.66 1.51
C MET A 111 5.70 -2.89 0.63
N TYR A 112 6.62 -2.86 -0.33
CA TYR A 112 7.02 -4.08 -1.04
C TYR A 112 7.63 -5.11 -0.09
N TRP A 113 8.49 -4.67 0.84
CA TRP A 113 9.04 -5.54 1.89
C TRP A 113 8.01 -5.82 2.99
N GLY A 114 7.26 -4.79 3.40
CA GLY A 114 6.26 -4.91 4.44
C GLY A 114 5.16 -5.91 4.10
N SER A 115 4.67 -5.91 2.88
CA SER A 115 3.65 -6.87 2.41
C SER A 115 4.18 -8.30 2.38
N ASP A 116 5.45 -8.50 1.97
CA ASP A 116 6.09 -9.79 2.05
C ASP A 116 6.20 -10.29 3.50
N TRP A 117 6.68 -9.45 4.41
CA TRP A 117 6.76 -9.79 5.83
C TRP A 117 5.38 -10.07 6.45
N TYR A 118 4.36 -9.30 6.08
CA TYR A 118 3.00 -9.50 6.54
C TYR A 118 2.46 -10.89 6.18
N PHE A 119 2.65 -11.33 4.94
CA PHE A 119 2.23 -12.67 4.53
C PHE A 119 3.14 -13.77 5.07
N SER A 120 4.45 -13.55 5.06
CA SER A 120 5.42 -14.57 5.48
C SER A 120 5.40 -14.82 6.98
N TYR A 121 5.26 -13.78 7.79
CA TYR A 121 5.39 -13.87 9.25
C TYR A 121 4.10 -13.61 10.01
N GLY A 122 3.05 -13.16 9.32
CA GLY A 122 1.73 -12.97 9.89
C GLY A 122 1.51 -11.67 10.66
N PHE A 123 2.51 -10.77 10.74
CA PHE A 123 2.35 -9.45 11.33
C PHE A 123 3.37 -8.46 10.78
N LEU A 124 3.04 -7.18 10.90
CA LEU A 124 3.86 -6.09 10.38
C LEU A 124 3.88 -4.93 11.36
N PRO A 125 5.02 -4.65 12.03
CA PRO A 125 5.18 -3.46 12.84
C PRO A 125 5.40 -2.21 11.97
N ILE A 126 4.66 -1.14 12.25
CA ILE A 126 4.78 0.15 11.59
C ILE A 126 5.03 1.20 12.66
N HIS A 127 6.12 1.93 12.54
CA HIS A 127 6.58 2.94 13.48
C HIS A 127 6.27 4.34 12.98
N VAL A 128 5.96 5.25 13.90
CA VAL A 128 5.97 6.68 13.67
C VAL A 128 7.11 7.27 14.48
N GLU A 129 8.10 7.85 13.82
CA GLU A 129 9.30 8.39 14.44
C GLU A 129 9.43 9.88 14.13
N PRO A 130 9.87 10.72 15.10
CA PRO A 130 10.14 12.13 14.83
C PRO A 130 11.45 12.27 14.05
N ASP A 131 11.41 12.97 12.94
CA ASP A 131 12.59 13.37 12.19
C ASP A 131 12.86 14.86 12.44
N PHE A 132 13.84 15.14 13.27
CA PHE A 132 14.21 16.50 13.65
C PHE A 132 15.00 17.25 12.58
N ASP A 133 15.57 16.54 11.59
CA ASP A 133 16.28 17.16 10.47
C ASP A 133 15.30 17.81 9.49
N THR A 134 14.20 17.11 9.19
CA THR A 134 13.16 17.63 8.30
C THR A 134 11.97 18.25 9.03
N ASN A 135 11.93 18.16 10.37
CA ASN A 135 10.81 18.57 11.22
C ASN A 135 9.45 17.97 10.80
N LEU A 136 9.48 16.69 10.42
CA LEU A 136 8.30 15.94 9.99
C LEU A 136 8.24 14.59 10.71
N PRO A 137 7.03 14.05 10.95
CA PRO A 137 6.89 12.65 11.33
C PRO A 137 7.28 11.74 10.18
N ARG A 138 7.98 10.65 10.48
CA ARG A 138 8.37 9.62 9.52
C ARG A 138 7.68 8.31 9.84
N ILE A 139 7.19 7.64 8.81
CA ILE A 139 6.62 6.30 8.89
C ILE A 139 7.69 5.30 8.49
N ARG A 140 7.94 4.32 9.33
CA ARG A 140 8.91 3.27 9.06
C ARG A 140 8.30 1.91 9.27
N VAL A 141 8.35 1.08 8.24
CA VAL A 141 7.97 -0.34 8.31
C VAL A 141 9.18 -1.13 8.80
N GLU A 142 8.98 -2.01 9.78
CA GLU A 142 10.06 -2.76 10.40
C GLU A 142 9.92 -4.26 10.14
N ASP A 143 11.06 -4.95 9.93
CA ASP A 143 11.12 -6.40 9.81
C ASP A 143 10.58 -7.05 11.09
N PRO A 144 9.62 -7.99 11.01
CA PRO A 144 9.09 -8.71 12.16
C PRO A 144 10.08 -9.64 12.88
N MET A 145 11.18 -10.05 12.24
CA MET A 145 12.18 -10.92 12.87
C MET A 145 12.76 -10.28 14.12
N GLY A 146 12.64 -10.96 15.26
CA GLY A 146 13.08 -10.42 16.56
C GLY A 146 12.22 -9.28 17.11
N ALA A 147 11.02 -9.08 16.59
CA ALA A 147 10.04 -8.11 17.09
C ALA A 147 9.04 -8.76 18.05
N TYR A 148 8.84 -8.14 19.20
CA TYR A 148 7.99 -8.65 20.30
C TYR A 148 6.97 -7.59 20.69
N PRO A 149 5.85 -7.47 19.96
CA PRO A 149 4.75 -6.64 20.37
C PRO A 149 3.96 -7.29 21.51
N GLU A 150 3.57 -6.49 22.48
CA GLU A 150 2.68 -6.88 23.58
C GLU A 150 1.33 -6.17 23.39
N PHE A 151 0.24 -6.91 23.50
CA PHE A 151 -1.11 -6.41 23.23
C PHE A 151 -1.95 -6.35 24.50
N ASP A 152 -2.83 -5.37 24.56
CA ASP A 152 -3.88 -5.31 25.59
C ASP A 152 -5.07 -6.21 25.22
N ARG A 153 -6.08 -6.25 26.11
CA ARG A 153 -7.32 -7.01 25.88
C ARG A 153 -8.13 -6.56 24.65
N PHE A 154 -7.83 -5.39 24.11
CA PHE A 154 -8.48 -4.84 22.93
C PHE A 154 -7.65 -5.01 21.66
N GLY A 155 -6.52 -5.73 21.72
CA GLY A 155 -5.62 -5.96 20.60
C GLY A 155 -4.70 -4.77 20.27
N ARG A 156 -4.64 -3.73 21.12
CA ARG A 156 -3.76 -2.58 20.91
C ARG A 156 -2.36 -2.87 21.41
N CYS A 157 -1.35 -2.48 20.67
CA CYS A 157 0.05 -2.59 21.10
C CYS A 157 0.31 -1.65 22.28
N VAL A 158 0.74 -2.19 23.42
CA VAL A 158 1.04 -1.44 24.66
C VAL A 158 2.52 -1.36 24.97
N ALA A 159 3.30 -2.32 24.52
CA ALA A 159 4.75 -2.32 24.58
C ALA A 159 5.32 -3.03 23.36
N TYR A 160 6.51 -2.67 22.97
CA TYR A 160 7.19 -3.22 21.81
C TYR A 160 8.68 -3.36 22.12
N ALA A 161 9.22 -4.54 21.84
CA ALA A 161 10.65 -4.77 21.90
C ALA A 161 11.15 -5.27 20.56
N LYS A 162 12.33 -4.82 20.14
CA LYS A 162 13.02 -5.28 18.94
C LYS A 162 14.43 -5.69 19.30
N ARG A 163 14.78 -6.91 18.92
CA ARG A 163 16.15 -7.45 19.04
C ARG A 163 16.75 -7.56 17.64
N TYR A 164 17.91 -7.02 17.44
CA TYR A 164 18.62 -7.08 16.18
C TYR A 164 20.12 -6.99 16.41
N LYS A 165 20.91 -7.31 15.42
CA LYS A 165 22.35 -7.26 15.49
C LYS A 165 22.89 -6.06 14.74
N LYS A 166 23.89 -5.40 15.31
CA LYS A 166 24.72 -4.38 14.66
C LYS A 166 26.19 -4.70 14.84
N THR A 167 26.99 -4.26 13.89
CA THR A 167 28.44 -4.38 14.02
C THR A 167 28.97 -3.38 15.06
N VAL A 168 30.06 -3.74 15.70
CA VAL A 168 30.74 -2.85 16.67
C VAL A 168 31.08 -1.52 16.02
N ALA A 169 31.57 -1.53 14.77
CA ALA A 169 31.93 -0.31 14.04
C ALA A 169 30.72 0.63 13.85
N GLU A 170 29.55 0.09 13.48
CA GLU A 170 28.33 0.88 13.35
C GLU A 170 27.89 1.51 14.69
N LEU A 171 27.93 0.71 15.77
CA LEU A 171 27.56 1.17 17.09
C LEU A 171 28.49 2.27 17.63
N VAL A 172 29.80 2.14 17.41
CA VAL A 172 30.78 3.15 17.81
C VAL A 172 30.60 4.45 17.02
N ASN A 173 30.29 4.35 15.73
CA ASN A 173 30.02 5.54 14.92
C ASN A 173 28.71 6.25 15.33
N GLU A 174 27.69 5.48 15.70
CA GLU A 174 26.38 6.00 16.10
C GLU A 174 26.40 6.57 17.53
N TYR A 175 27.19 5.94 18.42
CA TYR A 175 27.32 6.29 19.84
C TYR A 175 28.79 6.43 20.25
N PRO A 176 29.51 7.45 19.78
CA PRO A 176 30.95 7.61 20.03
C PRO A 176 31.28 7.79 21.51
N GLU A 177 30.37 8.37 22.30
CA GLU A 177 30.48 8.56 23.74
C GLU A 177 30.56 7.26 24.56
N TYR A 178 29.99 6.16 24.01
CA TYR A 178 30.02 4.83 24.62
C TYR A 178 31.06 3.90 24.00
N SER A 179 31.95 4.41 23.12
CA SER A 179 32.89 3.60 22.34
C SER A 179 33.73 2.63 23.20
N GLY A 180 34.26 3.11 24.33
CA GLY A 180 35.02 2.27 25.25
C GLY A 180 34.21 1.14 25.89
N ALA A 181 32.96 1.39 26.24
CA ALA A 181 32.05 0.37 26.81
C ALA A 181 31.55 -0.61 25.76
N ILE A 182 31.34 -0.15 24.52
CA ILE A 182 30.94 -0.99 23.37
C ILE A 182 32.08 -1.93 22.99
N LEU A 183 33.29 -1.40 22.85
CA LEU A 183 34.49 -2.18 22.56
C LEU A 183 34.79 -3.19 23.67
N GLY A 184 34.72 -2.76 24.94
CA GLY A 184 35.06 -3.59 26.09
C GLY A 184 36.43 -4.26 25.90
N ASN A 185 36.45 -5.61 25.92
CA ASN A 185 37.68 -6.40 25.72
C ASN A 185 37.99 -6.68 24.23
N LEU A 186 37.14 -6.18 23.30
CA LEU A 186 37.35 -6.34 21.87
C LEU A 186 38.40 -5.31 21.42
N GLY A 187 39.48 -5.76 20.75
CA GLY A 187 40.45 -4.83 20.15
C GLY A 187 39.83 -4.03 19.00
N MET A 188 40.41 -2.87 18.67
CA MET A 188 39.93 -2.01 17.57
C MET A 188 39.87 -2.73 16.21
N ASN A 189 40.60 -3.82 16.03
CA ASN A 189 40.60 -4.60 14.80
C ASN A 189 39.37 -5.53 14.63
N GLN A 190 38.47 -5.59 15.61
CA GLN A 190 37.25 -6.44 15.59
C GLN A 190 35.96 -5.66 15.33
N GLY A 191 36.04 -4.61 14.53
CA GLY A 191 34.87 -3.79 14.16
C GLY A 191 33.73 -4.55 13.49
N ASN A 192 34.01 -5.70 12.88
CA ASN A 192 33.00 -6.54 12.19
C ASN A 192 32.25 -7.51 13.13
N VAL A 193 32.60 -7.54 14.43
CA VAL A 193 31.87 -8.38 15.38
C VAL A 193 30.45 -7.84 15.57
N GLU A 194 29.47 -8.71 15.43
CA GLU A 194 28.07 -8.37 15.67
C GLU A 194 27.73 -8.40 17.16
N ILE A 195 27.13 -7.34 17.63
CA ILE A 195 26.57 -7.24 18.99
C ILE A 195 25.06 -7.11 18.91
N GLU A 196 24.38 -7.80 19.83
CA GLU A 196 22.94 -7.71 19.94
C GLU A 196 22.52 -6.38 20.57
N VAL A 197 21.59 -5.69 19.91
CA VAL A 197 20.97 -4.44 20.36
C VAL A 197 19.51 -4.72 20.65
N VAL A 198 19.01 -4.18 21.75
CA VAL A 198 17.59 -4.23 22.10
C VAL A 198 17.04 -2.83 22.16
N ARG A 199 15.96 -2.60 21.44
CA ARG A 199 15.14 -1.40 21.52
C ARG A 199 13.81 -1.76 22.19
N TYR A 200 13.50 -1.12 23.29
CA TYR A 200 12.23 -1.27 23.99
C TYR A 200 11.47 0.06 23.96
N MET A 201 10.18 -0.02 23.70
CA MET A 201 9.30 1.16 23.64
C MET A 201 7.98 0.87 24.33
N ASP A 202 7.51 1.84 25.09
CA ASP A 202 6.15 1.86 25.62
C ASP A 202 5.56 3.29 25.52
N LYS A 203 4.38 3.51 26.09
CA LYS A 203 3.74 4.82 26.07
C LYS A 203 4.52 5.92 26.82
N ASN A 204 5.48 5.57 27.67
CA ASN A 204 6.21 6.51 28.53
C ASN A 204 7.65 6.71 28.09
N ILE A 205 8.31 5.64 27.62
CA ILE A 205 9.76 5.64 27.36
C ILE A 205 10.11 4.89 26.07
N SER A 206 11.22 5.25 25.48
CA SER A 206 11.93 4.50 24.45
C SER A 206 13.38 4.32 24.93
N VAL A 207 13.83 3.07 25.01
CA VAL A 207 15.15 2.69 25.54
C VAL A 207 15.87 1.82 24.55
N MET A 208 17.16 2.10 24.34
CA MET A 208 18.04 1.26 23.56
C MET A 208 19.20 0.81 24.45
N TYR A 209 19.48 -0.49 24.48
CA TYR A 209 20.53 -1.04 25.34
C TYR A 209 21.20 -2.28 24.73
N LEU A 210 22.37 -2.62 25.25
CA LEU A 210 23.16 -3.79 24.86
C LEU A 210 23.08 -4.87 25.96
N PRO A 211 22.32 -5.95 25.77
CA PRO A 211 22.18 -7.00 26.80
C PRO A 211 23.51 -7.72 27.07
N THR A 212 24.35 -7.92 26.05
CA THR A 212 25.66 -8.57 26.16
C THR A 212 26.71 -7.73 26.89
N ARG A 213 26.45 -6.45 27.14
CA ARG A 213 27.32 -5.51 27.83
C ARG A 213 26.70 -5.03 29.16
N ASN A 214 26.22 -5.98 29.96
CA ASN A 214 25.59 -5.73 31.26
C ASN A 214 24.45 -4.69 31.18
N ASN A 215 23.60 -4.83 30.17
CA ASN A 215 22.47 -3.91 29.90
C ASN A 215 22.93 -2.45 29.73
N LEU A 216 24.08 -2.21 29.09
CA LEU A 216 24.56 -0.86 28.82
C LEU A 216 23.51 -0.07 28.05
N VAL A 217 23.02 1.02 28.65
CA VAL A 217 22.03 1.89 28.04
C VAL A 217 22.72 2.85 27.08
N LEU A 218 22.36 2.78 25.81
CA LEU A 218 22.84 3.68 24.76
C LEU A 218 21.95 4.94 24.64
N SER A 219 20.64 4.75 24.81
CA SER A 219 19.69 5.85 24.73
C SER A 219 18.50 5.59 25.65
N TRP A 220 18.07 6.64 26.36
CA TRP A 220 16.87 6.62 27.19
C TRP A 220 16.08 7.90 26.95
N VAL A 221 15.01 7.79 26.20
CA VAL A 221 14.19 8.93 25.79
C VAL A 221 12.79 8.81 26.37
N LYS A 222 12.29 9.90 26.97
CA LYS A 222 10.90 9.96 27.41
C LYS A 222 10.00 10.13 26.20
N ASN A 223 8.95 9.33 26.12
CA ASN A 223 7.95 9.46 25.06
C ASN A 223 7.02 10.66 25.38
N VAL A 224 7.24 11.76 24.70
CA VAL A 224 6.48 13.01 24.87
C VAL A 224 5.03 12.87 24.40
N MET A 225 4.78 11.95 23.45
CA MET A 225 3.43 11.74 22.90
C MET A 225 2.47 11.08 23.90
N GLY A 226 2.98 10.32 24.87
CA GLY A 226 2.17 9.57 25.84
C GLY A 226 1.34 8.44 25.20
N LYS A 227 1.60 8.10 23.94
CA LYS A 227 0.96 7.05 23.15
C LYS A 227 2.00 6.08 22.62
N MET A 228 1.57 4.86 22.30
CA MET A 228 2.44 3.90 21.63
C MET A 228 2.71 4.34 20.19
N MET A 229 4.00 4.47 19.85
CA MET A 229 4.46 4.96 18.54
C MET A 229 4.58 3.84 17.50
N VAL A 230 4.25 2.62 17.88
CA VAL A 230 4.26 1.43 17.03
C VAL A 230 2.84 0.92 16.91
N LYS A 231 2.41 0.68 15.69
CA LYS A 231 1.17 0.00 15.34
C LYS A 231 1.51 -1.29 14.64
N VAL A 232 0.72 -2.32 14.88
CA VAL A 232 1.03 -3.65 14.36
C VAL A 232 -0.16 -4.18 13.56
N ALA A 233 0.03 -4.32 12.25
CA ALA A 233 -0.90 -5.05 11.42
C ALA A 233 -0.72 -6.55 11.68
N ARG A 234 -1.79 -7.25 12.04
CA ARG A 234 -1.73 -8.65 12.44
C ARG A 234 -2.75 -9.48 11.67
N ARG A 235 -2.29 -10.56 11.04
CA ARG A 235 -3.19 -11.52 10.42
C ARG A 235 -3.98 -12.27 11.51
N PRO A 236 -5.24 -12.60 11.25
CA PRO A 236 -5.98 -13.51 12.11
C PRO A 236 -5.25 -14.86 12.20
N GLY A 237 -5.00 -15.31 13.40
CA GLY A 237 -4.34 -16.59 13.69
C GLY A 237 -5.14 -17.40 14.71
N ILE A 238 -4.73 -18.64 14.95
CA ILE A 238 -5.26 -19.49 16.01
C ILE A 238 -4.60 -19.04 17.31
N ASP A 239 -5.34 -19.02 18.41
CA ASP A 239 -4.85 -18.73 19.77
C ASP A 239 -4.11 -17.39 19.92
N ASN A 240 -4.53 -16.38 19.18
CA ASN A 240 -3.85 -15.07 19.16
C ASN A 240 -2.37 -15.09 18.74
N GLU A 241 -1.88 -16.19 18.19
CA GLU A 241 -0.53 -16.29 17.67
C GLU A 241 -0.44 -15.71 16.26
N ALA A 242 0.64 -14.97 15.98
CA ALA A 242 0.92 -14.51 14.62
C ALA A 242 1.39 -15.70 13.78
N ARG A 243 0.64 -16.05 12.73
CA ARG A 243 0.97 -17.11 11.78
C ARG A 243 1.10 -16.57 10.37
N GLY A 244 2.18 -16.96 9.71
CA GLY A 244 2.41 -16.71 8.30
C GLY A 244 1.46 -17.52 7.40
N GLN A 245 1.38 -17.11 6.15
CA GLN A 245 0.59 -17.80 5.12
C GLN A 245 1.13 -19.20 4.82
N PHE A 246 2.44 -19.38 4.99
CA PHE A 246 3.17 -20.55 4.53
C PHE A 246 3.55 -21.52 5.65
N ASP A 247 3.21 -21.21 6.90
CA ASP A 247 3.60 -22.02 8.06
C ASP A 247 3.07 -23.46 7.94
N ASP A 248 1.84 -23.62 7.43
CA ASP A 248 1.19 -24.92 7.29
C ASP A 248 1.75 -25.77 6.14
N VAL A 249 2.37 -25.14 5.13
CA VAL A 249 2.89 -25.84 3.94
C VAL A 249 4.41 -26.00 3.92
N LEU A 250 5.08 -25.54 4.95
CA LEU A 250 6.53 -25.58 5.05
C LEU A 250 7.08 -27.00 4.90
N TYR A 251 6.51 -27.95 5.65
CA TYR A 251 6.91 -29.35 5.62
C TYR A 251 6.53 -30.06 4.31
N VAL A 252 5.45 -29.64 3.65
CA VAL A 252 5.07 -30.14 2.32
C VAL A 252 6.09 -29.74 1.28
N GLN A 253 6.59 -28.49 1.32
CA GLN A 253 7.68 -28.03 0.45
C GLN A 253 8.97 -28.84 0.66
N LEU A 254 9.29 -29.18 1.92
CA LEU A 254 10.46 -30.00 2.25
C LEU A 254 10.31 -31.44 1.76
N ALA A 255 9.14 -32.04 1.97
CA ALA A 255 8.84 -33.38 1.47
C ALA A 255 8.99 -33.43 -0.05
N ARG A 256 8.45 -32.42 -0.76
CA ARG A 256 8.59 -32.30 -2.23
C ARG A 256 10.05 -32.19 -2.67
N ALA A 257 10.86 -31.40 -1.97
CA ALA A 257 12.28 -31.26 -2.27
C ALA A 257 13.04 -32.57 -2.07
N ARG A 258 12.76 -33.30 -0.97
CA ARG A 258 13.35 -34.62 -0.73
C ARG A 258 12.94 -35.64 -1.78
N PHE A 259 11.65 -35.67 -2.15
CA PHE A 259 11.16 -36.57 -3.20
C PHE A 259 11.85 -36.32 -4.55
N ALA A 260 12.04 -35.04 -4.92
CA ALA A 260 12.75 -34.69 -6.14
C ALA A 260 14.19 -35.20 -6.13
N ASN A 261 14.91 -35.06 -5.00
CA ASN A 261 16.25 -35.57 -4.86
C ASN A 261 16.29 -37.09 -4.99
N LEU A 262 15.38 -37.80 -4.30
CA LEU A 262 15.31 -39.25 -4.38
C LEU A 262 14.98 -39.74 -5.81
N ALA A 263 14.09 -39.03 -6.52
CA ALA A 263 13.78 -39.34 -7.91
C ALA A 263 14.98 -39.16 -8.84
N MET A 264 15.78 -38.10 -8.62
CA MET A 264 17.00 -37.86 -9.39
C MET A 264 18.07 -38.91 -9.09
N GLU A 265 18.30 -39.25 -7.82
CA GLU A 265 19.25 -40.32 -7.44
C GLU A 265 18.82 -41.67 -8.00
N ALA A 266 17.52 -41.98 -7.98
CA ALA A 266 16.99 -43.20 -8.57
C ALA A 266 17.16 -43.21 -10.11
N ALA A 267 16.96 -42.09 -10.76
CA ALA A 267 17.19 -41.95 -12.20
C ALA A 267 18.70 -42.11 -12.53
N GLU A 268 19.58 -41.49 -11.75
CA GLU A 268 21.03 -41.63 -11.92
C GLU A 268 21.46 -43.07 -11.74
N LYS A 269 21.03 -43.76 -10.67
CA LYS A 269 21.29 -45.18 -10.44
C LYS A 269 20.70 -46.06 -11.53
N SER A 270 19.56 -45.72 -12.10
CA SER A 270 18.96 -46.46 -13.22
C SER A 270 19.78 -46.31 -14.51
N ILE A 271 20.28 -45.10 -14.78
CA ILE A 271 21.14 -44.83 -15.96
C ILE A 271 22.51 -45.49 -15.80
N GLN A 272 23.07 -45.43 -14.61
CA GLN A 272 24.38 -46.01 -14.27
C GLN A 272 24.26 -47.40 -13.64
N ALA A 273 23.17 -48.12 -13.93
CA ALA A 273 22.92 -49.42 -13.34
C ALA A 273 24.08 -50.37 -13.57
N PRO A 274 24.49 -51.16 -12.54
CA PRO A 274 25.55 -52.16 -12.65
C PRO A 274 25.24 -53.13 -13.76
N MET A 275 26.28 -53.50 -14.49
CA MET A 275 26.15 -54.56 -15.49
C MET A 275 26.16 -55.92 -14.81
N ILE A 276 25.25 -56.77 -15.21
CA ILE A 276 25.23 -58.16 -14.86
C ILE A 276 25.95 -58.88 -15.98
N VAL A 277 26.98 -59.61 -15.63
CA VAL A 277 27.83 -60.34 -16.58
C VAL A 277 27.97 -61.77 -16.07
N PRO A 278 27.75 -62.79 -16.91
CA PRO A 278 28.03 -64.19 -16.55
C PRO A 278 29.48 -64.39 -16.16
N HIS A 279 29.73 -65.36 -15.31
CA HIS A 279 31.07 -65.62 -14.73
C HIS A 279 32.13 -66.03 -15.78
N ASP A 280 31.71 -66.42 -17.00
CA ASP A 280 32.60 -66.79 -18.11
C ASP A 280 33.15 -65.59 -18.90
N VAL A 281 32.66 -64.38 -18.66
CA VAL A 281 33.13 -63.14 -19.28
C VAL A 281 34.23 -62.49 -18.44
N MET A 282 35.47 -62.70 -18.87
CA MET A 282 36.65 -62.13 -18.17
C MET A 282 36.97 -60.68 -18.58
N ASP A 283 36.54 -60.27 -19.76
CA ASP A 283 36.78 -58.93 -20.28
C ASP A 283 35.49 -58.36 -20.90
N LEU A 284 35.16 -57.11 -20.57
CA LEU A 284 33.94 -56.46 -21.01
C LEU A 284 34.30 -55.32 -21.97
N PRO A 285 34.37 -55.56 -23.25
CA PRO A 285 34.63 -54.50 -24.22
C PRO A 285 33.45 -53.51 -24.24
N MET A 286 33.75 -52.21 -24.07
CA MET A 286 32.75 -51.14 -24.11
C MET A 286 32.89 -50.35 -25.41
N GLY A 287 31.87 -50.33 -26.22
CA GLY A 287 31.82 -49.55 -27.47
C GLY A 287 30.68 -49.98 -28.39
N PRO A 288 30.34 -49.18 -29.37
CA PRO A 288 29.20 -49.49 -30.28
C PRO A 288 29.45 -50.75 -31.10
N ASP A 289 30.74 -51.14 -31.36
CA ASP A 289 31.12 -52.33 -32.12
C ASP A 289 31.69 -53.43 -31.21
N ALA A 290 31.46 -53.38 -29.92
CA ALA A 290 31.97 -54.34 -28.96
C ALA A 290 31.23 -55.67 -29.06
N ILE A 291 31.95 -56.78 -29.24
CA ILE A 291 31.42 -58.13 -29.27
C ILE A 291 31.71 -58.83 -27.94
N ILE A 292 30.67 -59.12 -27.18
CA ILE A 292 30.72 -59.88 -25.95
C ILE A 292 30.48 -61.35 -26.26
N ARG A 293 31.45 -62.22 -25.99
CA ARG A 293 31.33 -63.68 -26.17
C ARG A 293 31.03 -64.30 -24.81
N THR A 294 29.88 -64.96 -24.69
CA THR A 294 29.45 -65.66 -23.47
C THR A 294 28.67 -66.92 -23.84
N VAL A 295 28.69 -67.88 -22.93
CA VAL A 295 27.87 -69.10 -23.06
C VAL A 295 26.41 -68.79 -22.76
N GLU A 296 26.11 -67.78 -21.96
CA GLU A 296 24.77 -67.34 -21.60
C GLU A 296 24.49 -65.89 -22.06
N PRO A 297 24.18 -65.66 -23.36
CA PRO A 297 23.96 -64.30 -23.88
C PRO A 297 22.84 -63.52 -23.19
N GLN A 298 21.85 -64.24 -22.66
CA GLN A 298 20.74 -63.62 -21.88
C GLN A 298 21.13 -63.15 -20.50
N GLY A 299 22.28 -63.64 -19.96
CA GLY A 299 22.83 -63.22 -18.69
C GLY A 299 23.56 -61.89 -18.75
N VAL A 300 23.86 -61.34 -19.93
CA VAL A 300 24.54 -60.05 -20.09
C VAL A 300 23.46 -58.96 -20.18
N GLY A 301 23.44 -58.07 -19.22
CA GLY A 301 22.48 -56.97 -19.20
C GLY A 301 22.78 -55.95 -18.12
N ARG A 302 22.08 -54.87 -18.13
CA ARG A 302 22.05 -53.94 -17.01
C ARG A 302 20.93 -54.30 -16.04
N LEU A 303 21.24 -54.19 -14.74
CA LEU A 303 20.22 -54.34 -13.70
C LEU A 303 19.08 -53.33 -13.98
N LYS A 304 17.85 -53.82 -14.21
CA LYS A 304 16.70 -52.94 -14.38
C LYS A 304 16.31 -52.42 -13.02
N LEU A 305 16.56 -51.15 -12.78
CA LEU A 305 16.11 -50.40 -11.61
C LEU A 305 14.96 -49.52 -12.07
N ASP A 306 13.73 -50.02 -11.89
CA ASP A 306 12.53 -49.26 -12.26
C ASP A 306 12.17 -48.28 -11.16
N ILE A 307 11.94 -47.03 -11.51
CA ILE A 307 11.38 -46.05 -10.60
C ILE A 307 9.89 -46.37 -10.49
N PRO A 308 9.36 -46.59 -9.27
CA PRO A 308 7.93 -46.86 -9.12
C PRO A 308 7.08 -45.74 -9.73
N ALA A 309 6.10 -46.10 -10.58
CA ALA A 309 5.24 -45.12 -11.25
C ALA A 309 4.46 -44.23 -10.24
N GLY A 310 4.18 -44.73 -9.05
CA GLY A 310 3.58 -43.98 -7.94
C GLY A 310 4.40 -42.77 -7.48
N THR A 311 5.74 -42.77 -7.69
CA THR A 311 6.60 -41.65 -7.26
C THR A 311 6.22 -40.33 -7.96
N PHE A 312 5.86 -40.38 -9.23
CA PHE A 312 5.44 -39.18 -9.99
C PHE A 312 4.04 -38.72 -9.58
N GLN A 313 3.15 -39.66 -9.21
CA GLN A 313 1.81 -39.32 -8.71
C GLN A 313 1.90 -38.67 -7.34
N GLU A 314 2.73 -39.17 -6.43
CA GLU A 314 2.99 -38.55 -5.12
C GLU A 314 3.59 -37.15 -5.24
N GLN A 315 4.50 -36.94 -6.16
CA GLN A 315 5.05 -35.61 -6.42
C GLN A 315 3.99 -34.62 -6.89
N ALA A 316 3.08 -35.05 -7.75
CA ALA A 316 1.95 -34.24 -8.21
C ALA A 316 0.96 -33.95 -7.07
N ALA A 317 0.68 -34.94 -6.21
CA ALA A 317 -0.15 -34.76 -5.02
C ALA A 317 0.44 -33.75 -4.05
N LEU A 318 1.74 -33.85 -3.71
CA LEU A 318 2.45 -32.88 -2.87
C LEU A 318 2.41 -31.47 -3.45
N GLN A 319 2.50 -31.33 -4.78
CA GLN A 319 2.37 -30.05 -5.43
C GLN A 319 0.96 -29.44 -5.30
N SER A 320 -0.07 -30.28 -5.41
CA SER A 320 -1.46 -29.87 -5.21
C SER A 320 -1.72 -29.46 -3.77
N GLU A 321 -1.27 -30.25 -2.78
CA GLU A 321 -1.38 -29.95 -1.35
C GLU A 321 -0.66 -28.64 -0.99
N LEU A 322 0.54 -28.42 -1.55
CA LEU A 322 1.31 -27.20 -1.32
C LEU A 322 0.53 -25.96 -1.79
N ARG A 323 -0.11 -26.03 -2.96
CA ARG A 323 -0.92 -24.93 -3.50
C ARG A 323 -2.19 -24.72 -2.70
N LEU A 324 -2.86 -25.81 -2.33
CA LEU A 324 -4.09 -25.76 -1.53
C LEU A 324 -3.83 -25.14 -0.14
N GLY A 325 -2.82 -25.62 0.56
CA GLY A 325 -2.46 -25.14 1.89
C GLY A 325 -1.96 -23.69 1.87
N ALA A 326 -1.20 -23.28 0.85
CA ALA A 326 -0.80 -21.90 0.65
C ALA A 326 -1.97 -21.01 0.14
N ARG A 327 -3.11 -21.58 -0.17
CA ARG A 327 -4.25 -20.90 -0.82
C ARG A 327 -3.83 -20.10 -2.06
N TYR A 328 -2.94 -20.68 -2.84
CA TYR A 328 -2.36 -20.04 -4.02
C TYR A 328 -2.90 -20.72 -5.29
N PRO A 329 -3.76 -20.05 -6.08
CA PRO A 329 -4.47 -20.67 -7.19
C PRO A 329 -3.55 -20.98 -8.37
N GLU A 330 -3.85 -22.07 -9.07
CA GLU A 330 -3.10 -22.56 -10.21
C GLU A 330 -3.06 -21.58 -11.38
N GLY A 331 -4.15 -20.84 -11.58
CA GLY A 331 -4.26 -19.82 -12.63
C GLY A 331 -3.21 -18.71 -12.60
N ARG A 332 -2.64 -18.44 -11.42
CA ARG A 332 -1.55 -17.45 -11.25
C ARG A 332 -0.20 -17.95 -11.79
N THR A 333 0.02 -19.23 -11.86
CA THR A 333 1.25 -19.82 -12.43
C THR A 333 1.18 -19.99 -13.94
N GLY A 334 0.12 -19.50 -14.61
CA GLY A 334 -0.06 -19.60 -16.07
C GLY A 334 -0.59 -20.95 -16.54
N ASN A 335 -0.84 -21.88 -15.64
CA ASN A 335 -1.38 -23.20 -15.97
C ASN A 335 -2.92 -23.14 -15.91
N ILE A 336 -3.53 -22.53 -16.90
CA ILE A 336 -5.00 -22.44 -17.03
C ILE A 336 -5.44 -23.59 -17.94
N ASP A 337 -6.28 -24.48 -17.41
CA ASP A 337 -6.92 -25.51 -18.20
C ASP A 337 -7.81 -24.85 -19.28
N ALA A 338 -7.58 -25.20 -20.54
CA ALA A 338 -8.29 -24.61 -21.67
C ALA A 338 -9.82 -24.75 -21.60
N SER A 339 -10.32 -25.68 -20.77
CA SER A 339 -11.76 -25.90 -20.52
C SER A 339 -12.41 -24.82 -19.63
N ILE A 340 -11.61 -23.98 -18.94
CA ILE A 340 -12.07 -22.99 -17.93
C ILE A 340 -11.94 -21.54 -18.46
N ILE A 341 -11.72 -21.34 -19.74
CA ILE A 341 -11.46 -20.01 -20.37
C ILE A 341 -12.68 -19.06 -20.34
N THR A 342 -13.71 -19.32 -19.56
CA THR A 342 -14.75 -18.33 -19.33
C THR A 342 -14.31 -17.36 -18.23
N GLY A 343 -14.53 -16.06 -18.45
CA GLY A 343 -14.14 -15.03 -17.46
C GLY A 343 -14.70 -15.29 -16.05
N GLN A 344 -15.85 -15.98 -15.93
CA GLN A 344 -16.43 -16.40 -14.66
C GLN A 344 -15.67 -17.58 -14.02
N GLY A 345 -15.17 -18.53 -14.81
CA GLY A 345 -14.36 -19.64 -14.30
C GLY A 345 -13.03 -19.16 -13.71
N VAL A 346 -12.36 -18.24 -14.39
CA VAL A 346 -11.13 -17.61 -13.89
C VAL A 346 -11.39 -16.81 -12.63
N GLN A 347 -12.50 -16.07 -12.52
CA GLN A 347 -12.88 -15.35 -11.31
C GLN A 347 -13.16 -16.29 -10.13
N ALA A 348 -13.81 -17.42 -10.36
CA ALA A 348 -14.05 -18.40 -9.30
C ALA A 348 -12.74 -19.01 -8.78
N LEU A 349 -11.77 -19.28 -9.66
CA LEU A 349 -10.45 -19.78 -9.28
C LEU A 349 -9.62 -18.74 -8.48
N LEU A 350 -9.77 -17.45 -8.79
CA LEU A 350 -9.05 -16.37 -8.11
C LEU A 350 -9.75 -15.93 -6.81
N GLY A 351 -11.01 -16.29 -6.59
CA GLY A 351 -11.82 -15.77 -5.48
C GLY A 351 -11.24 -16.00 -4.09
N ALA A 352 -10.61 -17.15 -3.84
CA ALA A 352 -9.94 -17.44 -2.56
C ALA A 352 -8.67 -16.58 -2.37
N PHE A 353 -7.93 -16.30 -3.43
CA PHE A 353 -6.77 -15.43 -3.43
C PHE A 353 -7.20 -13.97 -3.17
N ASP A 354 -8.20 -13.50 -3.90
CA ASP A 354 -8.72 -12.13 -3.77
C ASP A 354 -9.26 -11.86 -2.36
N SER A 355 -9.91 -12.85 -1.72
CA SER A 355 -10.41 -12.71 -0.35
C SER A 355 -9.30 -12.51 0.68
N GLN A 356 -8.13 -13.15 0.50
CA GLN A 356 -6.98 -12.98 1.38
C GLN A 356 -6.35 -11.58 1.22
N ILE A 357 -6.22 -11.12 -0.03
CA ILE A 357 -5.72 -9.78 -0.32
C ILE A 357 -6.65 -8.73 0.29
N LYS A 358 -7.97 -8.87 0.13
CA LYS A 358 -8.96 -7.95 0.73
C LYS A 358 -8.89 -7.94 2.26
N ALA A 359 -8.75 -9.10 2.90
CA ALA A 359 -8.56 -9.16 4.35
C ALA A 359 -7.27 -8.43 4.78
N GLY A 360 -6.16 -8.61 4.06
CA GLY A 360 -4.92 -7.88 4.30
C GLY A 360 -5.09 -6.37 4.10
N GLN A 361 -5.75 -5.95 3.03
CA GLN A 361 -6.05 -4.56 2.73
C GLN A 361 -6.90 -3.90 3.83
N THR A 362 -7.92 -4.59 4.35
CA THR A 362 -8.75 -4.08 5.45
C THR A 362 -7.91 -3.84 6.70
N ILE A 363 -7.10 -4.84 7.12
CA ILE A 363 -6.26 -4.72 8.30
C ILE A 363 -5.22 -3.60 8.15
N LEU A 364 -4.59 -3.50 6.98
CA LEU A 364 -3.62 -2.44 6.70
C LEU A 364 -4.28 -1.06 6.67
N SER A 365 -5.51 -0.93 6.14
CA SER A 365 -6.26 0.34 6.16
C SER A 365 -6.46 0.84 7.59
N GLU A 366 -6.96 0.00 8.49
CA GLU A 366 -7.19 0.34 9.89
C GLU A 366 -5.87 0.76 10.58
N VAL A 367 -4.78 0.04 10.32
CA VAL A 367 -3.47 0.37 10.91
C VAL A 367 -2.92 1.68 10.33
N PHE A 368 -3.09 1.95 9.04
CA PHE A 368 -2.66 3.21 8.44
C PHE A 368 -3.47 4.40 8.92
N GLU A 369 -4.78 4.24 9.20
CA GLU A 369 -5.58 5.27 9.87
C GLU A 369 -4.99 5.65 11.23
N GLU A 370 -4.65 4.65 12.04
CA GLU A 370 -4.02 4.89 13.34
C GLU A 370 -2.61 5.50 13.21
N VAL A 371 -1.81 5.06 12.24
CA VAL A 371 -0.44 5.56 11.98
C VAL A 371 -0.47 7.03 11.55
N LEU A 372 -1.33 7.37 10.59
CA LEU A 372 -1.45 8.74 10.09
C LEU A 372 -2.09 9.67 11.14
N GLY A 373 -3.03 9.16 11.94
CA GLY A 373 -3.55 9.89 13.10
C GLY A 373 -2.44 10.24 14.09
N LEU A 374 -1.50 9.31 14.37
CA LEU A 374 -0.32 9.59 15.18
C LEU A 374 0.63 10.60 14.53
N CYS A 375 0.79 10.55 13.19
CA CYS A 375 1.60 11.53 12.47
C CYS A 375 1.02 12.95 12.63
N PHE A 376 -0.29 13.13 12.50
CA PHE A 376 -0.94 14.42 12.73
C PHE A 376 -0.70 14.93 14.16
N GLU A 377 -0.89 14.08 15.17
CA GLU A 377 -0.64 14.46 16.56
C GLU A 377 0.82 14.79 16.83
N MET A 378 1.76 14.04 16.24
CA MET A 378 3.19 14.28 16.37
C MET A 378 3.57 15.60 15.73
N ASP A 379 3.05 15.88 14.53
CA ASP A 379 3.31 17.11 13.81
C ASP A 379 2.82 18.34 14.57
N GLU A 380 1.63 18.25 15.19
CA GLU A 380 1.06 19.33 15.99
C GLU A 380 1.80 19.55 17.31
N LYS A 381 2.24 18.47 17.99
CA LYS A 381 2.89 18.56 19.30
C LYS A 381 4.38 18.87 19.25
N LEU A 382 5.12 18.25 18.33
CA LEU A 382 6.58 18.35 18.27
C LEU A 382 7.06 19.36 17.22
N PHE A 383 6.33 19.52 16.12
CA PHE A 383 6.79 20.26 14.96
C PHE A 383 5.84 21.39 14.56
N ASN A 384 5.25 22.06 15.54
CA ASN A 384 4.27 23.13 15.31
C ASN A 384 4.93 24.44 14.82
N GLN A 385 5.47 24.41 13.62
CA GLN A 385 6.04 25.54 12.91
C GLN A 385 5.47 25.63 11.50
N LYS A 386 5.53 26.83 10.91
CA LYS A 386 5.10 27.05 9.53
C LYS A 386 6.02 26.27 8.59
N LYS A 387 5.45 25.45 7.75
CA LYS A 387 6.16 24.59 6.81
C LYS A 387 5.75 24.92 5.38
N ASN A 388 6.72 24.90 4.51
CA ASN A 388 6.50 24.94 3.07
C ASN A 388 7.06 23.64 2.49
N VAL A 389 6.19 22.79 1.99
CA VAL A 389 6.53 21.49 1.45
C VAL A 389 6.21 21.46 -0.04
N ARG A 390 7.17 21.02 -0.82
CA ARG A 390 7.00 20.75 -2.24
C ARG A 390 7.01 19.26 -2.46
N GLY A 391 6.04 18.77 -3.18
CA GLY A 391 5.90 17.36 -3.50
C GLY A 391 5.34 17.16 -4.90
N ILE A 392 5.28 15.92 -5.31
CA ILE A 392 4.59 15.49 -6.53
C ILE A 392 3.42 14.63 -6.09
N ALA A 393 2.21 15.11 -6.31
CA ALA A 393 1.02 14.29 -6.14
C ALA A 393 0.47 13.97 -7.53
N GLN A 394 0.37 12.69 -7.84
CA GLN A 394 -0.25 12.20 -9.09
C GLN A 394 0.37 12.80 -10.37
N GLY A 395 1.70 12.92 -10.38
CA GLY A 395 2.43 13.48 -11.51
C GLY A 395 2.39 15.00 -11.64
N SER A 396 1.65 15.70 -10.77
CA SER A 396 1.60 17.16 -10.73
C SER A 396 2.38 17.69 -9.53
N PRO A 397 3.31 18.64 -9.73
CA PRO A 397 3.99 19.29 -8.62
C PRO A 397 2.99 20.13 -7.82
N TYR A 398 3.07 20.06 -6.50
CA TYR A 398 2.31 20.91 -5.60
C TYR A 398 3.23 21.58 -4.59
N GLU A 399 2.83 22.76 -4.16
CA GLU A 399 3.44 23.48 -3.06
C GLU A 399 2.39 23.63 -1.96
N LEU A 400 2.71 23.14 -0.77
CA LEU A 400 1.82 23.13 0.38
C LEU A 400 2.44 23.93 1.50
N GLU A 401 1.82 25.06 1.82
CA GLU A 401 2.15 25.87 2.99
C GLU A 401 1.13 25.57 4.10
N TYR A 402 1.62 25.11 5.26
CA TYR A 402 0.74 24.81 6.38
C TYR A 402 1.38 25.06 7.74
N LEU A 403 0.52 25.29 8.74
CA LEU A 403 0.86 25.38 10.14
C LEU A 403 0.05 24.31 10.89
N PRO A 404 0.69 23.27 11.51
CA PRO A 404 -0.03 22.15 12.10
C PRO A 404 -1.15 22.55 13.04
N SER A 405 -0.94 23.41 14.00
CA SER A 405 -1.97 23.87 14.94
C SER A 405 -3.16 24.58 14.29
N LYS A 406 -3.00 25.16 13.10
CA LYS A 406 -4.05 25.87 12.38
C LYS A 406 -4.78 24.98 11.39
N ASP A 407 -4.07 24.08 10.73
CA ASP A 407 -4.58 23.31 9.60
C ASP A 407 -5.02 21.88 10.01
N ILE A 408 -4.43 21.31 11.08
CA ILE A 408 -4.84 20.03 11.67
C ILE A 408 -5.89 20.26 12.76
N LYS A 409 -5.67 21.20 13.66
CA LYS A 409 -6.58 21.59 14.77
C LYS A 409 -7.03 20.42 15.66
N GLY A 410 -6.17 19.46 15.91
CA GLY A 410 -6.50 18.27 16.70
C GLY A 410 -7.43 17.27 16.01
N ASP A 411 -7.85 17.54 14.77
CA ASP A 411 -8.64 16.58 13.98
C ASP A 411 -7.68 15.59 13.29
N THR A 412 -7.54 14.43 13.89
CA THR A 412 -6.65 13.35 13.44
C THR A 412 -7.39 12.31 12.58
N SER A 413 -8.68 12.57 12.25
CA SER A 413 -9.47 11.64 11.46
C SER A 413 -8.98 11.61 10.01
N ILE A 414 -8.71 10.41 9.54
CA ILE A 414 -8.34 10.13 8.17
C ILE A 414 -9.02 8.83 7.75
N GLU A 415 -9.47 8.78 6.54
CA GLU A 415 -10.06 7.61 5.93
C GLU A 415 -9.05 6.99 4.98
N VAL A 416 -8.76 5.72 5.21
CA VAL A 416 -7.81 4.96 4.39
C VAL A 416 -8.57 3.86 3.66
N ARG A 417 -8.60 3.91 2.35
CA ARG A 417 -9.31 2.93 1.54
C ARG A 417 -8.43 2.36 0.45
N TYR A 418 -8.37 1.04 0.39
CA TYR A 418 -8.04 0.37 -0.86
C TYR A 418 -9.30 0.45 -1.72
N GLY A 419 -9.20 1.07 -2.90
CA GLY A 419 -10.36 1.27 -3.76
C GLY A 419 -11.12 -0.05 -4.00
N LEU A 420 -12.44 0.04 -4.16
CA LEU A 420 -13.32 -1.13 -4.39
C LEU A 420 -12.83 -1.98 -5.58
N MET A 421 -12.03 -1.36 -6.42
CA MET A 421 -11.44 -1.91 -7.64
C MET A 421 -9.94 -2.21 -7.49
N ALA A 422 -9.37 -2.10 -6.27
CA ALA A 422 -8.00 -2.49 -6.01
C ALA A 422 -7.82 -3.99 -6.27
N GLY A 423 -7.00 -4.33 -7.25
CA GLY A 423 -6.82 -5.71 -7.73
C GLY A 423 -7.63 -6.08 -8.98
N LEU A 424 -8.55 -5.22 -9.46
CA LEU A 424 -9.17 -5.39 -10.76
C LEU A 424 -8.31 -4.78 -11.87
N ASP A 425 -8.40 -5.37 -13.06
CA ASP A 425 -7.84 -4.77 -14.27
C ASP A 425 -8.40 -3.34 -14.43
N PRO A 426 -7.56 -2.31 -14.63
CA PRO A 426 -7.99 -0.93 -14.79
C PRO A 426 -9.09 -0.74 -15.85
N SER A 427 -9.06 -1.54 -16.91
CA SER A 427 -10.06 -1.49 -17.98
C SER A 427 -11.44 -1.94 -17.49
N ARG A 428 -11.50 -3.00 -16.67
CA ARG A 428 -12.75 -3.49 -16.08
C ARG A 428 -13.29 -2.55 -15.03
N ALA A 429 -12.41 -1.98 -14.22
CA ALA A 429 -12.77 -0.96 -13.24
C ALA A 429 -13.43 0.25 -13.92
N LEU A 430 -12.86 0.71 -15.04
CA LEU A 430 -13.40 1.80 -15.81
C LEU A 430 -14.79 1.48 -16.41
N ILE A 431 -14.95 0.28 -17.01
CA ILE A 431 -16.23 -0.15 -17.61
C ILE A 431 -17.31 -0.22 -16.52
N PHE A 432 -17.02 -0.84 -15.39
CA PHE A 432 -17.97 -0.92 -14.27
C PHE A 432 -18.35 0.49 -13.76
N SER A 433 -17.37 1.37 -13.64
CA SER A 433 -17.59 2.76 -13.20
C SER A 433 -18.49 3.52 -14.15
N LEU A 434 -18.28 3.39 -15.46
CA LEU A 434 -19.11 4.03 -16.47
C LEU A 434 -20.53 3.46 -16.49
N GLN A 435 -20.70 2.15 -16.31
CA GLN A 435 -22.02 1.53 -16.20
C GLN A 435 -22.78 1.97 -14.95
N ALA A 436 -22.11 2.00 -13.80
CA ALA A 436 -22.71 2.47 -12.54
C ALA A 436 -23.08 3.96 -12.58
N LEU A 437 -22.29 4.78 -13.26
CA LEU A 437 -22.59 6.19 -13.50
C LEU A 437 -23.77 6.36 -14.46
N GLY A 438 -23.80 5.58 -15.55
CA GLY A 438 -24.90 5.62 -16.53
C GLY A 438 -26.24 5.14 -15.96
N ALA A 439 -26.20 4.31 -14.92
CA ALA A 439 -27.37 3.86 -14.16
C ALA A 439 -27.75 4.76 -12.97
N ASP A 440 -27.08 5.91 -12.80
CA ASP A 440 -27.27 6.85 -11.67
C ASP A 440 -27.15 6.21 -10.28
N LEU A 441 -26.42 5.07 -10.17
CA LEU A 441 -26.20 4.36 -8.90
C LEU A 441 -25.14 5.04 -8.04
N VAL A 442 -24.19 5.74 -8.65
CA VAL A 442 -23.06 6.37 -7.97
C VAL A 442 -22.76 7.74 -8.55
N SER A 443 -22.21 8.63 -7.71
CA SER A 443 -21.79 9.95 -8.14
C SER A 443 -20.45 9.91 -8.91
N LYS A 444 -20.18 10.93 -9.73
CA LYS A 444 -18.88 11.11 -10.40
C LYS A 444 -17.74 11.22 -9.40
N ASP A 445 -17.98 11.86 -8.26
CA ASP A 445 -17.00 12.00 -7.17
C ASP A 445 -16.67 10.64 -6.54
N PHE A 446 -17.67 9.80 -6.28
CA PHE A 446 -17.47 8.43 -5.80
C PHE A 446 -16.59 7.63 -6.76
N ILE A 447 -16.87 7.66 -8.06
CA ILE A 447 -16.08 6.95 -9.06
C ILE A 447 -14.63 7.43 -9.07
N ARG A 448 -14.38 8.74 -9.00
CA ARG A 448 -13.03 9.30 -8.98
C ARG A 448 -12.23 8.84 -7.76
N ARG A 449 -12.88 8.67 -6.61
CA ARG A 449 -12.25 8.17 -5.38
C ARG A 449 -11.94 6.68 -5.43
N GLU A 450 -12.78 5.91 -6.11
CA GLU A 450 -12.67 4.45 -6.18
C GLU A 450 -11.81 3.95 -7.34
N LEU A 451 -11.55 4.78 -8.35
CA LEU A 451 -10.63 4.40 -9.43
C LEU A 451 -9.22 4.16 -8.88
N PRO A 452 -8.52 3.11 -9.34
CA PRO A 452 -7.19 2.75 -8.86
C PRO A 452 -6.10 3.79 -9.23
N TRP A 453 -6.51 4.90 -9.80
CA TRP A 453 -5.64 6.04 -10.06
C TRP A 453 -5.72 6.96 -8.85
N SER A 454 -4.58 7.22 -8.22
CA SER A 454 -4.52 8.20 -7.11
C SER A 454 -4.80 9.61 -7.62
N ILE A 455 -6.06 9.93 -7.93
CA ILE A 455 -6.50 11.24 -8.38
C ILE A 455 -6.90 12.07 -7.16
N ASN A 456 -6.36 13.26 -7.01
CA ASN A 456 -6.89 14.23 -6.06
C ASN A 456 -8.23 14.74 -6.59
N THR A 457 -9.32 14.23 -6.04
CA THR A 457 -10.67 14.44 -6.55
C THR A 457 -11.08 15.92 -6.55
N SER A 458 -10.68 16.68 -5.53
CA SER A 458 -11.02 18.11 -5.43
C SER A 458 -10.27 18.97 -6.44
N LEU A 459 -8.98 18.72 -6.63
CA LEU A 459 -8.18 19.42 -7.65
C LEU A 459 -8.66 19.08 -9.07
N GLU A 460 -9.03 17.84 -9.30
CA GLU A 460 -9.52 17.42 -10.60
C GLU A 460 -10.92 17.96 -10.88
N GLU A 461 -11.77 18.07 -9.87
CA GLU A 461 -13.07 18.71 -9.98
C GLU A 461 -12.95 20.18 -10.35
N GLN A 462 -12.06 20.91 -9.67
CA GLN A 462 -11.74 22.30 -10.01
C GLN A 462 -11.21 22.44 -11.44
N ARG A 463 -10.32 21.54 -11.88
CA ARG A 463 -9.83 21.53 -13.27
C ARG A 463 -10.94 21.31 -14.27
N ILE A 464 -11.80 20.33 -14.03
CA ILE A 464 -12.97 20.04 -14.90
C ILE A 464 -13.94 21.21 -14.91
N GLU A 465 -14.17 21.89 -13.79
CA GLU A 465 -15.01 23.09 -13.75
C GLU A 465 -14.41 24.22 -14.57
N ILE A 466 -13.11 24.47 -14.42
CA ILE A 466 -12.38 25.48 -15.21
C ILE A 466 -12.42 25.11 -16.70
N GLU A 467 -12.20 23.85 -17.07
CA GLU A 467 -12.30 23.40 -18.45
C GLU A 467 -13.71 23.62 -19.02
N LYS A 468 -14.75 23.24 -18.30
CA LYS A 468 -16.14 23.48 -18.71
C LYS A 468 -16.48 24.96 -18.83
N MET A 469 -15.97 25.79 -17.91
CA MET A 469 -16.13 27.25 -18.04
C MET A 469 -15.42 27.76 -19.29
N ARG A 470 -14.23 27.29 -19.62
CA ARG A 470 -13.49 27.62 -20.83
C ARG A 470 -14.23 27.19 -22.10
N ASP A 471 -14.74 25.97 -22.10
CA ASP A 471 -15.52 25.43 -23.21
C ASP A 471 -16.81 26.23 -23.43
N ASN A 472 -17.54 26.55 -22.37
CA ASN A 472 -18.75 27.38 -22.43
C ASN A 472 -18.42 28.80 -22.93
N LEU A 473 -17.33 29.40 -22.47
CA LEU A 473 -16.89 30.72 -22.93
C LEU A 473 -16.47 30.68 -24.41
N SER A 474 -15.75 29.65 -24.82
CA SER A 474 -15.37 29.43 -26.20
C SER A 474 -16.58 29.22 -27.10
N ALA A 475 -17.56 28.42 -26.64
CA ALA A 475 -18.83 28.21 -27.34
C ALA A 475 -19.66 29.52 -27.45
N ALA A 476 -19.71 30.35 -26.39
CA ALA A 476 -20.39 31.64 -26.39
C ALA A 476 -19.73 32.61 -27.38
N ILE A 477 -18.39 32.69 -27.42
CA ILE A 477 -17.65 33.51 -28.39
C ILE A 477 -17.94 33.03 -29.82
N THR A 478 -17.96 31.72 -30.04
CA THR A 478 -18.25 31.11 -31.34
C THR A 478 -19.69 31.41 -31.78
N ALA A 479 -20.65 31.26 -30.88
CA ALA A 479 -22.06 31.59 -31.15
C ALA A 479 -22.25 33.08 -31.48
N THR A 480 -21.55 33.97 -30.75
CA THR A 480 -21.54 35.41 -31.02
C THR A 480 -20.96 35.71 -32.40
N ALA A 481 -19.87 35.04 -32.78
CA ALA A 481 -19.25 35.18 -34.10
C ALA A 481 -20.21 34.69 -35.21
N GLN A 482 -20.93 33.61 -34.99
CA GLN A 482 -21.92 33.07 -35.94
C GLN A 482 -23.16 33.97 -36.08
N ALA A 483 -23.52 34.75 -35.07
CA ALA A 483 -24.63 35.68 -35.12
C ALA A 483 -24.35 36.93 -35.97
N ILE A 484 -23.06 37.28 -36.23
CA ILE A 484 -22.63 38.45 -37.00
C ILE A 484 -23.27 38.53 -38.39
N PRO A 485 -23.26 37.45 -39.21
CA PRO A 485 -23.86 37.51 -40.56
C PRO A 485 -25.39 37.71 -40.49
N ALA A 486 -26.06 37.11 -39.51
CA ALA A 486 -27.50 37.25 -39.34
C ALA A 486 -27.89 38.67 -38.93
N MET A 487 -27.13 39.31 -38.05
CA MET A 487 -27.32 40.71 -37.66
C MET A 487 -27.09 41.66 -38.82
N ALA A 488 -26.05 41.44 -39.62
CA ALA A 488 -25.77 42.21 -40.85
C ALA A 488 -26.93 42.09 -41.85
N ALA A 489 -27.51 40.89 -42.03
CA ALA A 489 -28.69 40.69 -42.89
C ALA A 489 -29.97 41.39 -42.39
N GLN A 490 -30.05 41.66 -41.08
CA GLN A 490 -31.16 42.38 -40.45
C GLN A 490 -30.93 43.91 -40.40
N GLY A 491 -29.83 44.40 -41.00
CA GLY A 491 -29.50 45.85 -41.03
C GLY A 491 -28.95 46.41 -39.71
N GLN A 492 -28.59 45.54 -38.76
CA GLN A 492 -27.93 45.93 -37.51
C GLN A 492 -26.41 46.01 -37.73
N ASP A 493 -25.78 47.04 -37.13
CA ASP A 493 -24.32 47.21 -37.25
C ASP A 493 -23.57 46.20 -36.33
N PRO A 494 -22.85 45.23 -36.89
CA PRO A 494 -22.10 44.23 -36.12
C PRO A 494 -20.71 44.72 -35.69
N SER A 495 -20.32 45.95 -36.01
CA SER A 495 -18.94 46.48 -35.84
C SER A 495 -18.44 46.36 -34.39
N ALA A 496 -19.32 46.59 -33.41
CA ALA A 496 -18.95 46.52 -32.01
C ALA A 496 -18.63 45.06 -31.56
N LEU A 497 -19.40 44.06 -32.03
CA LEU A 497 -19.16 42.65 -31.71
C LEU A 497 -17.85 42.15 -32.38
N ILE A 498 -17.63 42.54 -33.64
CA ILE A 498 -16.38 42.19 -34.37
C ILE A 498 -15.16 42.75 -33.62
N LYS A 499 -15.24 44.02 -33.16
CA LYS A 499 -14.19 44.66 -32.39
C LYS A 499 -13.92 43.93 -31.08
N ASN A 500 -14.96 43.58 -30.34
CA ASN A 500 -14.83 42.87 -29.09
C ASN A 500 -14.20 41.47 -29.27
N ILE A 501 -14.64 40.70 -30.26
CA ILE A 501 -14.05 39.39 -30.56
C ILE A 501 -12.57 39.54 -30.99
N ALA A 502 -12.23 40.53 -31.83
CA ALA A 502 -10.85 40.82 -32.24
C ALA A 502 -9.98 41.16 -31.03
N GLU A 503 -10.48 41.94 -30.07
CA GLU A 503 -9.76 42.30 -28.85
C GLU A 503 -9.54 41.09 -27.92
N VAL A 504 -10.50 40.19 -27.80
CA VAL A 504 -10.32 38.92 -27.06
C VAL A 504 -9.23 38.06 -27.68
N ILE A 505 -9.19 37.95 -29.02
CA ILE A 505 -8.16 37.22 -29.76
C ILE A 505 -6.79 37.87 -29.57
N ASP A 506 -6.69 39.18 -29.61
CA ASP A 506 -5.43 39.91 -29.45
C ASP A 506 -4.87 39.77 -28.03
N ARG A 507 -5.71 39.84 -27.00
CA ARG A 507 -5.31 39.58 -25.61
C ARG A 507 -4.84 38.15 -25.41
N ARG A 508 -5.49 37.17 -26.03
CA ARG A 508 -5.02 35.77 -25.99
C ARG A 508 -3.64 35.60 -26.66
N ARG A 509 -3.40 36.27 -27.74
CA ARG A 509 -2.06 36.28 -28.39
C ARG A 509 -0.97 36.90 -27.51
N LYS A 510 -1.37 37.82 -26.61
CA LYS A 510 -0.46 38.46 -25.62
C LYS A 510 -0.24 37.59 -24.37
N GLY A 511 -0.93 36.45 -24.27
CA GLY A 511 -0.74 35.46 -23.17
C GLY A 511 -1.81 35.49 -22.07
N ASP A 512 -2.84 36.33 -22.20
CA ASP A 512 -3.96 36.34 -21.23
C ASP A 512 -4.74 35.04 -21.30
N SER A 513 -5.31 34.58 -20.15
CA SER A 513 -6.27 33.49 -20.15
C SER A 513 -7.58 33.91 -20.85
N ILE A 514 -8.32 32.93 -21.38
CA ILE A 514 -9.57 33.24 -22.11
C ILE A 514 -10.60 33.91 -21.20
N GLU A 515 -10.60 33.57 -19.91
CA GLU A 515 -11.47 34.17 -18.90
C GLU A 515 -11.15 35.64 -18.70
N ASN A 516 -9.88 35.98 -18.50
CA ASN A 516 -9.42 37.34 -18.31
C ASN A 516 -9.63 38.18 -19.56
N ALA A 517 -9.36 37.63 -20.75
CA ALA A 517 -9.59 38.31 -22.01
C ALA A 517 -11.08 38.59 -22.24
N ALA A 518 -11.98 37.63 -21.97
CA ALA A 518 -13.40 37.80 -22.14
C ALA A 518 -14.01 38.76 -21.09
N LEU A 519 -13.65 38.63 -19.80
CA LEU A 519 -14.06 39.54 -18.75
C LEU A 519 -13.69 41.01 -19.06
N ALA A 520 -12.45 41.23 -19.48
CA ALA A 520 -11.98 42.58 -19.77
C ALA A 520 -12.70 43.24 -20.95
N VAL A 521 -13.21 42.47 -21.90
CA VAL A 521 -13.88 42.97 -23.10
C VAL A 521 -15.41 43.05 -22.96
N PHE A 522 -16.05 42.06 -22.29
CA PHE A 522 -17.50 41.98 -22.17
C PHE A 522 -18.06 42.54 -20.86
N THR A 523 -17.21 42.87 -19.86
CA THR A 523 -17.67 43.58 -18.69
C THR A 523 -17.93 45.06 -19.05
N PRO A 524 -19.13 45.62 -18.81
CA PRO A 524 -19.35 47.04 -19.06
C PRO A 524 -18.41 47.85 -18.20
N GLN A 525 -17.53 48.64 -18.84
CA GLN A 525 -16.74 49.63 -18.12
C GLN A 525 -17.70 50.68 -17.58
N THR A 526 -18.02 50.61 -16.29
CA THR A 526 -18.69 51.72 -15.59
C THR A 526 -17.74 52.91 -15.76
N PRO A 527 -18.18 54.02 -16.40
CA PRO A 527 -17.33 55.20 -16.56
C PRO A 527 -16.88 55.65 -15.19
N ALA A 528 -15.57 55.81 -15.01
CA ALA A 528 -14.97 56.30 -13.78
C ALA A 528 -15.68 57.63 -13.40
N GLN A 529 -16.44 57.64 -12.32
CA GLN A 529 -16.95 58.88 -11.73
C GLN A 529 -15.74 59.76 -11.39
N PRO A 530 -15.74 61.02 -11.81
CA PRO A 530 -14.67 61.94 -11.42
C PRO A 530 -14.68 62.07 -9.91
N ALA A 531 -13.53 61.98 -9.29
CA ALA A 531 -13.32 62.12 -7.86
C ALA A 531 -13.92 63.46 -7.38
N GLN A 532 -15.08 63.38 -6.74
CA GLN A 532 -15.58 64.50 -5.96
C GLN A 532 -14.87 64.49 -4.60
N GLY A 533 -14.40 65.69 -4.28
CA GLY A 533 -13.57 65.94 -3.10
C GLY A 533 -14.18 65.52 -1.79
N GLN A 534 -13.30 65.17 -0.89
CA GLN A 534 -13.62 64.91 0.50
C GLN A 534 -14.27 66.11 1.17
N PRO A 535 -15.35 65.92 1.94
CA PRO A 535 -15.70 66.86 2.99
C PRO A 535 -15.15 66.39 4.34
N GLU A 536 -14.63 67.36 5.00
CA GLU A 536 -14.09 67.51 6.32
C GLU A 536 -14.90 66.85 7.45
N MET A 537 -14.21 66.28 8.44
CA MET A 537 -14.74 65.70 9.67
C MET A 537 -15.42 66.73 10.55
N ALA A 538 -16.60 66.41 11.11
CA ALA A 538 -17.19 67.05 12.27
C ALA A 538 -17.54 65.99 13.36
N PRO A 539 -17.47 66.35 14.68
CA PRO A 539 -17.36 65.41 15.78
C PRO A 539 -18.71 64.88 16.32
N PRO A 540 -18.70 63.91 17.27
CA PRO A 540 -19.81 63.02 17.56
C PRO A 540 -20.80 63.63 18.57
N GLY A 541 -22.08 63.36 18.32
CA GLY A 541 -23.20 63.73 19.18
C GLY A 541 -24.27 62.63 19.28
N THR A 542 -24.38 62.12 20.47
CA THR A 542 -25.52 61.63 21.28
C THR A 542 -26.71 60.88 20.66
N GLN A 543 -27.00 59.80 21.31
CA GLN A 543 -28.03 58.77 21.23
C GLN A 543 -29.48 59.25 21.18
N GLY A 544 -30.32 58.47 20.47
CA GLY A 544 -31.78 58.43 20.63
C GLY A 544 -32.31 57.10 20.08
N PRO A 545 -33.37 56.50 20.69
CA PRO A 545 -33.76 55.13 20.46
C PRO A 545 -34.59 54.94 19.19
N VAL A 546 -34.36 53.86 18.47
CA VAL A 546 -35.09 53.49 17.25
C VAL A 546 -36.12 52.41 17.53
N GLU A 547 -37.34 52.72 17.22
CA GLU A 547 -38.53 51.85 17.18
C GLU A 547 -38.42 50.83 16.04
N THR A 548 -38.88 49.61 16.31
CA THR A 548 -39.04 48.52 15.35
C THR A 548 -40.36 48.65 14.58
N PRO A 549 -40.37 48.47 13.26
CA PRO A 549 -41.62 48.27 12.51
C PRO A 549 -41.91 46.78 12.25
N PRO A 550 -43.21 46.41 12.04
CA PRO A 550 -43.69 45.03 12.08
C PRO A 550 -43.57 44.32 10.74
N SER A 551 -43.51 42.98 10.82
CA SER A 551 -43.49 42.05 9.71
C SER A 551 -44.76 42.04 8.88
N PRO A 552 -44.70 41.86 7.56
CA PRO A 552 -45.89 41.56 6.77
C PRO A 552 -46.11 40.06 6.53
N VAL A 553 -47.38 39.74 6.56
CA VAL A 553 -48.05 38.46 6.36
C VAL A 553 -47.90 37.96 4.93
N ALA A 554 -47.78 36.62 4.77
CA ALA A 554 -47.80 35.91 3.50
C ALA A 554 -49.19 35.79 2.87
N PRO A 555 -49.32 35.75 1.57
CA PRO A 555 -50.45 35.10 0.93
C PRO A 555 -50.10 33.97 -0.05
N GLY A 556 -50.81 32.86 0.14
CA GLY A 556 -51.52 32.07 -0.88
C GLY A 556 -50.77 31.45 -2.05
N GLN A 557 -50.71 30.13 -2.04
CA GLN A 557 -50.44 29.29 -3.23
C GLN A 557 -51.54 29.37 -4.27
N PRO A 558 -51.24 29.09 -5.54
CA PRO A 558 -52.09 28.18 -6.30
C PRO A 558 -51.33 26.98 -6.92
N SER A 559 -52.02 25.89 -6.88
CA SER A 559 -51.81 24.61 -7.50
C SER A 559 -51.69 24.68 -9.03
N GLY A 560 -50.66 23.99 -9.59
CA GLY A 560 -50.57 23.74 -11.01
C GLY A 560 -49.88 22.42 -11.25
N GLY A 561 -50.60 21.47 -11.85
CA GLY A 561 -50.24 20.07 -12.01
C GLY A 561 -49.03 19.82 -12.92
N ALA A 562 -48.26 18.82 -12.56
CA ALA A 562 -47.23 18.21 -13.38
C ALA A 562 -47.82 17.02 -14.19
N PRO A 563 -47.35 16.76 -15.40
CA PRO A 563 -47.76 15.56 -16.15
C PRO A 563 -47.02 14.34 -15.63
N GLN A 564 -47.79 13.29 -15.35
CA GLN A 564 -47.33 11.95 -15.05
C GLN A 564 -46.64 11.34 -16.26
N GLN A 565 -45.38 10.92 -16.10
CA GLN A 565 -44.73 9.94 -16.98
C GLN A 565 -45.02 8.53 -16.45
N ALA A 566 -45.48 7.67 -17.33
CA ALA A 566 -45.77 6.26 -17.08
C ALA A 566 -44.50 5.45 -16.79
N PRO A 567 -44.57 4.41 -15.97
CA PRO A 567 -43.40 3.56 -15.66
C PRO A 567 -43.04 2.69 -16.88
N MET A 568 -41.77 2.75 -17.28
CA MET A 568 -41.22 1.82 -18.28
C MET A 568 -41.07 0.43 -17.68
N ASP A 569 -41.63 -0.53 -18.38
CA ASP A 569 -41.60 -1.96 -18.05
C ASP A 569 -40.21 -2.57 -18.25
N LEU A 570 -39.67 -3.24 -17.22
CA LEU A 570 -38.38 -3.91 -17.20
C LEU A 570 -38.26 -5.04 -18.26
N GLY A 571 -39.37 -5.46 -18.87
CA GLY A 571 -39.39 -6.50 -19.90
C GLY A 571 -38.77 -6.09 -21.23
N THR A 572 -38.74 -4.80 -21.55
CA THR A 572 -38.26 -4.28 -22.83
C THR A 572 -36.74 -4.12 -22.90
N ILE A 573 -36.08 -4.04 -21.73
CA ILE A 573 -34.62 -3.89 -21.65
C ILE A 573 -33.89 -5.24 -21.82
N LEU A 574 -34.53 -6.33 -21.46
CA LEU A 574 -33.94 -7.68 -21.57
C LEU A 574 -34.05 -8.29 -23.00
N ALA A 575 -34.92 -7.80 -23.86
CA ALA A 575 -35.07 -8.28 -25.22
C ALA A 575 -34.02 -7.74 -26.22
N GLY A 576 -33.25 -6.70 -25.83
CA GLY A 576 -32.22 -6.08 -26.67
C GLY A 576 -30.80 -6.63 -26.53
N LEU A 577 -30.56 -7.60 -25.65
CA LEU A 577 -29.22 -8.17 -25.37
C LEU A 577 -29.00 -9.60 -25.87
N GLY A 578 -29.89 -10.10 -26.74
CA GLY A 578 -29.79 -11.41 -27.35
C GLY A 578 -29.80 -11.32 -28.89
N GLY A 579 -28.72 -10.75 -29.46
CA GLY A 579 -28.46 -10.74 -30.88
C GLY A 579 -26.97 -10.69 -31.14
#